data_e3248506d9083ca2d24a3ddc0d2d50d9
#
_entry.id   e3248506d9083ca2d24a3ddc0d2d50d9
#
_cell.length_a   1.000
_cell.length_b   1.000
_cell.length_c   1.000
_cell.angle_alpha   90.00
_cell.angle_beta   90.00
_cell.angle_gamma   90.00
#
_symmetry.space_group_name_H-M   'P 1'
#
loop_
_entity.id
_entity.type
_entity.pdbx_description
1 polymer ?
#
loop_
_entity_poly.entity_id
_entity_poly.type
_entity_poly.pdbx_seq_one_letter_code
_entity_poly.pdbx_strand_id
1 'polypeptide(L)'
;MSQNLYPPKTTNPYIEDIDQYHRLYKESLENPKEFFNKLADENISWLKDFDEVHNESFSNTKWFEGGKTNVSFNCIDRHLKNNATKTALIWEGDDPSDSKKLSYQELHDEVCKFANVLKKLGVEKGSRVCIYMPMIVEAAFAMLACTRIGAVHSVVFGGFSPESLKDR
;
A
#
# COMPACT_ATOMS: atom_id res chain seq x y z
N MET A 1 9.01 35.51 9.36
CA MET A 1 8.22 35.05 8.20
C MET A 1 6.91 34.50 8.76
N SER A 2 5.76 35.08 8.41
CA SER A 2 4.47 34.52 8.81
C SER A 2 4.30 33.18 8.09
N GLN A 3 4.30 32.08 8.82
CA GLN A 3 3.91 30.80 8.26
C GLN A 3 2.43 30.89 7.89
N ASN A 4 2.12 30.81 6.59
CA ASN A 4 0.75 30.67 6.13
C ASN A 4 0.25 29.30 6.55
N LEU A 5 -0.53 29.22 7.61
CA LEU A 5 -1.20 28.00 8.03
C LEU A 5 -2.43 27.78 7.13
N TYR A 6 -2.55 26.59 6.58
CA TYR A 6 -3.68 26.16 5.77
C TYR A 6 -4.49 25.14 6.58
N PRO A 7 -5.54 25.57 7.30
CA PRO A 7 -6.35 24.64 8.08
C PRO A 7 -7.05 23.61 7.16
N PRO A 8 -7.29 22.40 7.66
CA PRO A 8 -7.99 21.38 6.87
C PRO A 8 -9.39 21.85 6.51
N LYS A 9 -9.81 21.57 5.28
CA LYS A 9 -11.14 21.94 4.74
C LYS A 9 -12.21 20.87 4.99
N THR A 10 -11.86 19.78 5.66
CA THR A 10 -12.79 18.68 5.94
C THR A 10 -13.42 18.85 7.32
N THR A 11 -14.63 18.31 7.49
CA THR A 11 -15.35 18.34 8.77
C THR A 11 -14.80 17.37 9.81
N ASN A 12 -13.93 16.44 9.40
CA ASN A 12 -13.32 15.44 10.29
C ASN A 12 -11.90 15.10 9.79
N PRO A 13 -10.93 16.01 9.94
CA PRO A 13 -9.55 15.77 9.51
C PRO A 13 -8.87 14.77 10.46
N TYR A 14 -7.95 13.97 9.91
CA TYR A 14 -7.13 13.06 10.72
C TYR A 14 -6.19 13.81 11.68
N ILE A 15 -5.66 14.94 11.25
CA ILE A 15 -4.92 15.90 12.08
C ILE A 15 -5.79 17.17 12.17
N GLU A 16 -6.23 17.51 13.37
CA GLU A 16 -7.19 18.58 13.59
C GLU A 16 -6.54 19.97 13.49
N ASP A 17 -5.32 20.09 14.03
CA ASP A 17 -4.59 21.35 14.10
C ASP A 17 -3.06 21.15 14.12
N ILE A 18 -2.33 22.27 14.09
CA ILE A 18 -0.86 22.27 14.10
C ILE A 18 -0.30 21.79 15.43
N ASP A 19 -0.99 22.01 16.52
CA ASP A 19 -0.52 21.61 17.85
C ASP A 19 -0.62 20.09 18.01
N GLN A 20 -1.67 19.47 17.47
CA GLN A 20 -1.77 18.02 17.38
C GLN A 20 -0.62 17.42 16.54
N TYR A 21 -0.31 18.04 15.39
CA TYR A 21 0.84 17.61 14.59
C TYR A 21 2.14 17.67 15.39
N HIS A 22 2.42 18.78 16.08
CA HIS A 22 3.64 18.91 16.86
C HIS A 22 3.72 17.94 18.03
N ARG A 23 2.60 17.64 18.69
CA ARG A 23 2.53 16.62 19.76
C ARG A 23 2.89 15.24 19.22
N LEU A 24 2.25 14.81 18.13
CA LEU A 24 2.49 13.52 17.50
C LEU A 24 3.93 13.41 16.99
N TYR A 25 4.44 14.46 16.37
CA TYR A 25 5.82 14.50 15.89
C TYR A 25 6.81 14.36 17.06
N LYS A 26 6.61 15.10 18.14
CA LYS A 26 7.44 14.99 19.34
C LYS A 26 7.39 13.59 19.94
N GLU A 27 6.19 13.00 20.08
CA GLU A 27 6.01 11.64 20.58
C GLU A 27 6.75 10.61 19.72
N SER A 28 6.71 10.76 18.38
CA SER A 28 7.41 9.86 17.46
C SER A 28 8.93 9.89 17.61
N LEU A 29 9.50 10.99 18.10
CA LEU A 29 10.94 11.14 18.34
C LEU A 29 11.35 10.70 19.76
N GLU A 30 10.53 11.01 20.76
CA GLU A 30 10.86 10.75 22.18
C GLU A 30 10.52 9.30 22.57
N ASN A 31 9.44 8.74 22.03
CA ASN A 31 8.95 7.40 22.35
C ASN A 31 8.61 6.59 21.09
N PRO A 32 9.59 6.37 20.18
CA PRO A 32 9.31 5.76 18.87
C PRO A 32 8.71 4.35 18.96
N LYS A 33 9.12 3.54 19.93
CA LYS A 33 8.58 2.18 20.07
C LYS A 33 7.09 2.21 20.38
N GLU A 34 6.66 2.93 21.39
CA GLU A 34 5.25 3.05 21.77
C GLU A 34 4.43 3.71 20.66
N PHE A 35 4.96 4.77 20.07
CA PHE A 35 4.30 5.49 18.98
C PHE A 35 4.01 4.59 17.77
N PHE A 36 5.04 3.90 17.26
CA PHE A 36 4.87 3.03 16.10
C PHE A 36 4.16 1.72 16.43
N ASN A 37 4.27 1.20 17.66
CA ASN A 37 3.45 0.06 18.11
C ASN A 37 1.96 0.40 17.99
N LYS A 38 1.54 1.50 18.57
CA LYS A 38 0.16 1.96 18.51
C LYS A 38 -0.34 2.13 17.08
N LEU A 39 0.45 2.79 16.22
CA LEU A 39 0.08 2.97 14.81
C LEU A 39 -0.03 1.62 14.07
N ALA A 40 0.85 0.67 14.36
CA ALA A 40 0.81 -0.64 13.74
C ALA A 40 -0.43 -1.43 14.17
N ASP A 41 -0.77 -1.41 15.45
CA ASP A 41 -1.95 -2.09 15.98
C ASP A 41 -3.26 -1.49 15.43
N GLU A 42 -3.33 -0.17 15.31
CA GLU A 42 -4.51 0.52 14.81
C GLU A 42 -4.69 0.40 13.29
N ASN A 43 -3.60 0.36 12.53
CA ASN A 43 -3.62 0.53 11.08
C ASN A 43 -3.24 -0.70 10.26
N ILE A 44 -2.67 -1.74 10.85
CA ILE A 44 -2.24 -2.94 10.13
C ILE A 44 -2.95 -4.18 10.68
N SER A 45 -3.48 -5.00 9.78
CA SER A 45 -3.95 -6.33 10.14
C SER A 45 -2.81 -7.33 10.02
N TRP A 46 -2.42 -7.92 11.13
CA TRP A 46 -1.36 -8.90 11.22
C TRP A 46 -1.90 -10.32 11.01
N LEU A 47 -1.18 -11.17 10.29
CA LEU A 47 -1.41 -12.62 10.19
C LEU A 47 -0.71 -13.36 11.34
N LYS A 48 0.39 -12.81 11.80
CA LYS A 48 1.11 -13.14 13.02
C LYS A 48 1.63 -11.84 13.62
N ASP A 49 1.37 -11.60 14.89
CA ASP A 49 1.86 -10.42 15.59
C ASP A 49 3.39 -10.41 15.62
N PHE A 50 3.98 -9.25 15.74
CA PHE A 50 5.41 -9.06 15.86
C PHE A 50 5.88 -9.25 17.29
N ASP A 51 7.13 -9.66 17.43
CA ASP A 51 7.77 -9.91 18.73
C ASP A 51 8.45 -8.62 19.25
N GLU A 52 8.93 -7.76 18.33
CA GLU A 52 9.62 -6.50 18.63
C GLU A 52 9.29 -5.42 17.59
N VAL A 53 9.01 -4.18 18.08
CA VAL A 53 8.70 -3.04 17.20
C VAL A 53 9.92 -2.57 16.42
N HIS A 54 11.06 -2.36 17.12
CA HIS A 54 12.29 -1.84 16.53
C HIS A 54 13.50 -2.25 17.38
N ASN A 55 14.53 -2.76 16.73
CA ASN A 55 15.75 -3.26 17.41
C ASN A 55 16.80 -2.19 17.75
N GLU A 56 16.53 -0.91 17.46
CA GLU A 56 17.41 0.24 17.73
C GLU A 56 18.82 0.18 17.09
N SER A 57 19.07 -0.77 16.19
CA SER A 57 20.36 -0.90 15.50
C SER A 57 20.39 0.01 14.27
N PHE A 58 21.32 0.97 14.25
CA PHE A 58 21.51 1.85 13.10
C PHE A 58 22.01 1.10 11.85
N SER A 59 22.96 0.16 12.04
CA SER A 59 23.57 -0.58 10.93
C SER A 59 22.75 -1.77 10.43
N ASN A 60 21.86 -2.28 11.26
CA ASN A 60 20.98 -3.43 10.95
C ASN A 60 19.58 -3.19 11.50
N THR A 61 18.98 -2.09 11.07
CA THR A 61 17.64 -1.69 11.51
C THR A 61 16.60 -2.71 11.09
N LYS A 62 15.81 -3.18 12.05
CA LYS A 62 14.67 -4.05 11.82
C LYS A 62 13.43 -3.47 12.50
N TRP A 63 12.33 -3.52 11.79
CA TRP A 63 11.02 -3.10 12.26
C TRP A 63 10.06 -4.28 12.28
N PHE A 64 9.24 -4.35 13.34
CA PHE A 64 8.18 -5.35 13.50
C PHE A 64 8.68 -6.78 13.31
N GLU A 65 9.83 -7.10 13.94
CA GLU A 65 10.48 -8.40 13.80
C GLU A 65 9.58 -9.53 14.29
N GLY A 66 9.55 -10.63 13.53
CA GLY A 66 8.67 -11.78 13.80
C GLY A 66 7.25 -11.63 13.24
N GLY A 67 6.80 -10.41 12.96
CA GLY A 67 5.48 -10.12 12.40
C GLY A 67 5.29 -10.66 10.98
N LYS A 68 4.05 -11.02 10.66
CA LYS A 68 3.66 -11.42 9.29
C LYS A 68 2.39 -10.69 8.89
N THR A 69 2.45 -10.07 7.73
CA THR A 69 1.30 -9.36 7.13
C THR A 69 1.30 -9.55 5.62
N ASN A 70 0.20 -9.15 4.98
CA ASN A 70 0.10 -9.12 3.52
C ASN A 70 -0.46 -7.77 3.08
N VAL A 71 0.23 -7.12 2.15
CA VAL A 71 -0.14 -5.79 1.64
C VAL A 71 -1.50 -5.84 0.95
N SER A 72 -1.74 -6.82 0.07
CA SER A 72 -3.02 -6.95 -0.65
C SER A 72 -4.19 -7.14 0.33
N PHE A 73 -4.02 -7.97 1.37
CA PHE A 73 -5.02 -8.14 2.42
C PHE A 73 -5.33 -6.83 3.13
N ASN A 74 -4.31 -6.08 3.51
CA ASN A 74 -4.48 -4.80 4.21
C ASN A 74 -5.08 -3.71 3.32
N CYS A 75 -4.76 -3.70 2.02
CA CYS A 75 -5.33 -2.74 1.08
C CYS A 75 -6.77 -3.05 0.67
N ILE A 76 -7.17 -4.33 0.65
CA ILE A 76 -8.43 -4.77 0.05
C ILE A 76 -9.29 -5.56 1.03
N ASP A 77 -8.86 -6.78 1.39
CA ASP A 77 -9.72 -7.79 2.04
C ASP A 77 -10.29 -7.31 3.37
N ARG A 78 -9.45 -6.67 4.20
CA ARG A 78 -9.90 -6.15 5.50
C ARG A 78 -11.03 -5.12 5.41
N HIS A 79 -11.19 -4.49 4.25
CA HIS A 79 -12.21 -3.46 4.02
C HIS A 79 -13.53 -4.03 3.48
N LEU A 80 -13.55 -5.25 2.94
CA LEU A 80 -14.74 -5.82 2.28
C LEU A 80 -15.96 -5.89 3.20
N LYS A 81 -15.76 -6.25 4.47
CA LYS A 81 -16.87 -6.40 5.41
C LYS A 81 -17.75 -5.14 5.52
N ASN A 82 -17.11 -3.96 5.51
CA ASN A 82 -17.80 -2.68 5.79
C ASN A 82 -17.83 -1.73 4.59
N ASN A 83 -16.99 -1.95 3.58
CA ASN A 83 -16.78 -1.01 2.48
C ASN A 83 -16.81 -1.68 1.10
N ALA A 84 -17.40 -2.88 0.95
CA ALA A 84 -17.39 -3.64 -0.32
C ALA A 84 -17.82 -2.80 -1.53
N THR A 85 -18.86 -1.97 -1.38
CA THR A 85 -19.42 -1.13 -2.44
C THR A 85 -18.80 0.26 -2.52
N LYS A 86 -17.92 0.63 -1.57
CA LYS A 86 -17.23 1.92 -1.58
C LYS A 86 -16.20 1.94 -2.70
N THR A 87 -16.03 3.08 -3.36
CA THR A 87 -14.99 3.26 -4.38
C THR A 87 -13.61 3.08 -3.75
N ALA A 88 -12.86 2.12 -4.27
CA ALA A 88 -11.49 1.82 -3.88
C ALA A 88 -10.46 2.41 -4.83
N LEU A 89 -10.79 2.52 -6.12
CA LEU A 89 -9.90 3.03 -7.16
C LEU A 89 -10.68 3.91 -8.13
N ILE A 90 -10.10 5.04 -8.47
CA ILE A 90 -10.57 5.94 -9.53
C ILE A 90 -9.43 6.05 -10.54
N TRP A 91 -9.75 5.82 -11.79
CA TRP A 91 -8.85 6.01 -12.91
C TRP A 91 -9.45 7.02 -13.89
N GLU A 92 -8.62 7.90 -14.39
CA GLU A 92 -8.98 8.88 -15.42
C GLU A 92 -7.99 8.75 -16.57
N GLY A 93 -8.50 8.63 -17.79
CA GLY A 93 -7.73 8.63 -19.02
C GLY A 93 -7.28 10.02 -19.45
N ASP A 94 -6.59 10.09 -20.58
CA ASP A 94 -6.21 11.37 -21.19
C ASP A 94 -7.43 12.17 -21.67
N ASP A 95 -8.49 11.47 -22.10
CA ASP A 95 -9.80 12.07 -22.34
C ASP A 95 -10.58 12.13 -21.02
N PRO A 96 -11.03 13.31 -20.57
CA PRO A 96 -11.80 13.45 -19.32
C PRO A 96 -13.12 12.65 -19.29
N SER A 97 -13.65 12.23 -20.47
CA SER A 97 -14.81 11.36 -20.55
C SER A 97 -14.50 9.89 -20.33
N ASP A 98 -13.22 9.49 -20.41
CA ASP A 98 -12.77 8.12 -20.17
C ASP A 98 -12.29 7.96 -18.73
N SER A 99 -13.20 7.52 -17.88
CA SER A 99 -12.90 7.30 -16.46
C SER A 99 -13.51 5.99 -15.98
N LYS A 100 -12.87 5.37 -14.97
CA LYS A 100 -13.35 4.16 -14.31
C LYS A 100 -13.33 4.33 -12.80
N LYS A 101 -14.38 3.83 -12.14
CA LYS A 101 -14.44 3.72 -10.69
C LYS A 101 -14.64 2.25 -10.36
N LEU A 102 -13.81 1.70 -9.50
CA LEU A 102 -13.93 0.35 -8.99
C LEU A 102 -14.21 0.39 -7.50
N SER A 103 -15.18 -0.40 -7.07
CA SER A 103 -15.44 -0.67 -5.65
C SER A 103 -14.36 -1.60 -5.06
N TYR A 104 -14.30 -1.70 -3.73
CA TYR A 104 -13.43 -2.67 -3.07
C TYR A 104 -13.72 -4.11 -3.50
N GLN A 105 -14.99 -4.46 -3.73
CA GLN A 105 -15.36 -5.79 -4.17
C GLN A 105 -14.85 -6.07 -5.59
N GLU A 106 -15.08 -5.16 -6.53
CA GLU A 106 -14.59 -5.30 -7.90
C GLU A 106 -13.07 -5.37 -7.96
N LEU A 107 -12.37 -4.50 -7.20
CA LEU A 107 -10.91 -4.56 -7.10
C LEU A 107 -10.43 -5.90 -6.55
N HIS A 108 -11.08 -6.43 -5.50
CA HIS A 108 -10.77 -7.73 -4.93
C HIS A 108 -10.89 -8.83 -5.98
N ASP A 109 -11.99 -8.85 -6.72
CA ASP A 109 -12.29 -9.90 -7.70
C ASP A 109 -11.27 -9.89 -8.84
N GLU A 110 -10.91 -8.72 -9.37
CA GLU A 110 -9.90 -8.57 -10.42
C GLU A 110 -8.50 -8.97 -9.93
N VAL A 111 -8.11 -8.55 -8.73
CA VAL A 111 -6.82 -8.94 -8.12
C VAL A 111 -6.75 -10.45 -7.89
N CYS A 112 -7.85 -11.09 -7.45
CA CYS A 112 -7.90 -12.53 -7.27
C CYS A 112 -7.79 -13.28 -8.61
N LYS A 113 -8.48 -12.83 -9.66
CA LYS A 113 -8.35 -13.39 -11.02
C LYS A 113 -6.91 -13.28 -11.52
N PHE A 114 -6.30 -12.11 -11.40
CA PHE A 114 -4.93 -11.88 -11.83
C PHE A 114 -3.93 -12.76 -11.05
N ALA A 115 -4.09 -12.85 -9.73
CA ALA A 115 -3.28 -13.72 -8.88
C ALA A 115 -3.37 -15.19 -9.28
N ASN A 116 -4.58 -15.67 -9.65
CA ASN A 116 -4.77 -17.03 -10.13
C ASN A 116 -4.10 -17.27 -11.51
N VAL A 117 -4.10 -16.28 -12.39
CA VAL A 117 -3.35 -16.35 -13.66
C VAL A 117 -1.86 -16.45 -13.41
N LEU A 118 -1.30 -15.61 -12.54
CA LEU A 118 0.11 -15.66 -12.18
C LEU A 118 0.50 -17.04 -11.61
N LYS A 119 -0.31 -17.60 -10.72
CA LYS A 119 -0.08 -18.96 -10.18
C LYS A 119 -0.11 -20.04 -11.27
N LYS A 120 -1.03 -19.96 -12.24
CA LYS A 120 -1.08 -20.88 -13.38
C LYS A 120 0.15 -20.78 -14.28
N LEU A 121 0.78 -19.60 -14.34
CA LEU A 121 2.05 -19.37 -15.05
C LEU A 121 3.29 -19.79 -14.23
N GLY A 122 3.11 -20.40 -13.06
CA GLY A 122 4.20 -20.89 -12.21
C GLY A 122 4.80 -19.82 -11.27
N VAL A 123 4.15 -18.66 -11.12
CA VAL A 123 4.59 -17.63 -10.16
C VAL A 123 4.24 -18.08 -8.75
N GLU A 124 5.23 -18.08 -7.87
CA GLU A 124 5.11 -18.47 -6.47
C GLU A 124 5.74 -17.43 -5.54
N LYS A 125 5.65 -17.64 -4.22
CA LYS A 125 6.25 -16.76 -3.23
C LYS A 125 7.75 -16.60 -3.48
N GLY A 126 8.22 -15.35 -3.59
CA GLY A 126 9.62 -15.02 -3.88
C GLY A 126 9.95 -14.92 -5.37
N SER A 127 9.06 -15.34 -6.27
CA SER A 127 9.22 -15.10 -7.71
C SER A 127 9.30 -13.60 -8.00
N ARG A 128 10.05 -13.21 -9.02
CA ARG A 128 10.21 -11.83 -9.47
C ARG A 128 9.38 -11.60 -10.73
N VAL A 129 8.47 -10.64 -10.68
CA VAL A 129 7.56 -10.29 -11.78
C VAL A 129 7.87 -8.87 -12.25
N CYS A 130 8.20 -8.69 -13.51
CA CYS A 130 8.33 -7.37 -14.11
C CYS A 130 6.97 -6.91 -14.64
N ILE A 131 6.51 -5.75 -14.20
CA ILE A 131 5.25 -5.14 -14.66
C ILE A 131 5.59 -3.98 -15.59
N TYR A 132 5.36 -4.19 -16.89
CA TYR A 132 5.56 -3.18 -17.93
C TYR A 132 4.21 -2.81 -18.53
N MET A 133 3.59 -1.80 -17.95
CA MET A 133 2.24 -1.36 -18.30
C MET A 133 2.17 0.17 -18.32
N PRO A 134 1.27 0.77 -19.12
CA PRO A 134 0.93 2.18 -18.98
C PRO A 134 0.14 2.43 -17.69
N MET A 135 -0.26 3.67 -17.45
CA MET A 135 -1.05 4.06 -16.27
C MET A 135 -2.52 3.67 -16.42
N ILE A 136 -2.79 2.37 -16.34
CA ILE A 136 -4.13 1.76 -16.41
C ILE A 136 -4.47 1.03 -15.11
N VAL A 137 -5.74 0.76 -14.89
CA VAL A 137 -6.20 0.09 -13.65
C VAL A 137 -5.58 -1.28 -13.45
N GLU A 138 -5.26 -1.99 -14.54
CA GLU A 138 -4.66 -3.31 -14.54
C GLU A 138 -3.24 -3.32 -13.95
N ALA A 139 -2.53 -2.19 -14.01
CA ALA A 139 -1.23 -2.05 -13.34
C ALA A 139 -1.37 -2.16 -11.81
N ALA A 140 -2.44 -1.58 -11.24
CA ALA A 140 -2.75 -1.72 -9.83
C ALA A 140 -3.13 -3.17 -9.48
N PHE A 141 -3.91 -3.84 -10.34
CA PHE A 141 -4.27 -5.25 -10.14
C PHE A 141 -3.02 -6.14 -10.14
N ALA A 142 -2.10 -5.93 -11.08
CA ALA A 142 -0.86 -6.69 -11.19
C ALA A 142 0.02 -6.54 -9.94
N MET A 143 0.20 -5.31 -9.43
CA MET A 143 0.95 -5.04 -8.20
C MET A 143 0.34 -5.75 -6.99
N LEU A 144 -0.98 -5.59 -6.80
CA LEU A 144 -1.70 -6.19 -5.67
C LEU A 144 -1.79 -7.71 -5.78
N ALA A 145 -1.89 -8.27 -7.00
CA ALA A 145 -1.87 -9.70 -7.23
C ALA A 145 -0.51 -10.32 -6.89
N CYS A 146 0.59 -9.67 -7.26
CA CYS A 146 1.94 -10.11 -6.88
C CYS A 146 2.08 -10.15 -5.35
N THR A 147 1.72 -9.06 -4.65
CA THR A 147 1.80 -9.01 -3.17
C THR A 147 0.89 -10.04 -2.52
N ARG A 148 -0.29 -10.31 -3.11
CA ARG A 148 -1.24 -11.30 -2.60
C ARG A 148 -0.65 -12.69 -2.51
N ILE A 149 0.12 -13.11 -3.52
CA ILE A 149 0.76 -14.43 -3.56
C ILE A 149 2.19 -14.44 -3.01
N GLY A 150 2.68 -13.28 -2.53
CA GLY A 150 4.03 -13.15 -1.98
C GLY A 150 5.14 -13.08 -3.03
N ALA A 151 4.81 -12.77 -4.28
CA ALA A 151 5.78 -12.49 -5.33
C ALA A 151 6.33 -11.06 -5.20
N VAL A 152 7.59 -10.88 -5.55
CA VAL A 152 8.25 -9.57 -5.67
C VAL A 152 7.92 -8.98 -7.03
N HIS A 153 7.54 -7.71 -7.10
CA HIS A 153 7.32 -7.05 -8.39
C HIS A 153 8.25 -5.85 -8.58
N SER A 154 8.60 -5.60 -9.85
CA SER A 154 9.32 -4.42 -10.31
C SER A 154 8.49 -3.74 -11.38
N VAL A 155 8.07 -2.50 -11.10
CA VAL A 155 7.28 -1.71 -12.06
C VAL A 155 8.23 -0.94 -12.97
N VAL A 156 8.02 -1.06 -14.27
CA VAL A 156 8.74 -0.32 -15.31
C VAL A 156 7.75 0.60 -16.01
N PHE A 157 8.09 1.86 -16.08
CA PHE A 157 7.25 2.85 -16.77
C PHE A 157 7.15 2.53 -18.27
N GLY A 158 5.94 2.60 -18.83
CA GLY A 158 5.63 2.19 -20.19
C GLY A 158 6.34 2.94 -21.32
N GLY A 159 7.05 4.03 -21.01
CA GLY A 159 7.89 4.79 -21.94
C GLY A 159 9.36 4.38 -21.99
N PHE A 160 9.79 3.40 -21.17
CA PHE A 160 11.18 2.95 -21.17
C PHE A 160 11.47 1.96 -22.30
N SER A 161 12.77 1.91 -22.67
CA SER A 161 13.26 1.06 -23.76
C SER A 161 13.29 -0.43 -23.39
N PRO A 162 13.36 -1.34 -24.40
CA PRO A 162 13.54 -2.77 -24.18
C PRO A 162 14.78 -3.11 -23.34
N GLU A 163 15.86 -2.31 -23.44
CA GLU A 163 17.08 -2.50 -22.64
C GLU A 163 16.80 -2.34 -21.14
N SER A 164 15.95 -1.40 -20.76
CA SER A 164 15.54 -1.21 -19.35
C SER A 164 14.79 -2.42 -18.79
N LEU A 165 14.06 -3.15 -19.63
CA LEU A 165 13.41 -4.41 -19.24
C LEU A 165 14.42 -5.53 -19.09
N LYS A 166 15.37 -5.63 -20.03
CA LYS A 166 16.42 -6.64 -20.02
C LYS A 166 17.32 -6.54 -18.79
N ASP A 167 17.64 -5.31 -18.37
CA ASP A 167 18.54 -5.06 -17.23
C ASP A 167 17.89 -5.35 -15.87
N ARG A 168 16.57 -5.50 -15.82
CA ARG A 168 15.78 -5.79 -14.59
C ARG A 168 15.39 -7.25 -14.47
#